data_1a619bc175c16d1396a79c3d2a34ff5a
#
_entry.id   1a619bc175c16d1396a79c3d2a34ff5a
#
_cell.length_a   1.000
_cell.length_b   1.000
_cell.length_c   1.000
_cell.angle_alpha   90.00
_cell.angle_beta   90.00
_cell.angle_gamma   90.00
#
_symmetry.space_group_name_H-M   'P 1'
#
loop_
_entity.id
_entity.type
_entity.pdbx_description
1 polymer ?
#
loop_
_entity_poly.entity_id
_entity_poly.type
_entity_poly.pdbx_seq_one_letter_code
_entity_poly.pdbx_strand_id
1 'polypeptide(L)'
;PTLEVPKLSRKRLDSIIKYSNLGDGFMIAQEDLEIRGAGEILGDKQSGHVDNIGMSLYLSMLKEAIESRKKISVDKINYEINFYDPAYINENYLPSPIERLKIYKKINEINSFDDLKKLSSNIKDRCGKIPKSTINLINNKMMNLRILGTGIKSIKSNETKTTFELTDKLKDSILNKFINMAALNNDIYEINSNNKFIYKLDEKDSNIRRKNVNLLLDELL
;
A
#
# COMPACT_ATOMS: atom_id res chain seq x y z
N PRO A 1 -32.62 37.17 14.40
CA PRO A 1 -32.44 35.75 14.47
C PRO A 1 -31.01 35.43 14.04
N THR A 2 -30.12 35.20 15.01
CA THR A 2 -28.75 34.76 14.75
C THR A 2 -28.85 33.30 14.29
N LEU A 3 -28.57 33.03 13.02
CA LEU A 3 -28.40 31.69 12.49
C LEU A 3 -27.22 31.04 13.25
N GLU A 4 -27.52 30.10 14.15
CA GLU A 4 -26.47 29.28 14.78
C GLU A 4 -25.83 28.40 13.71
N VAL A 5 -24.59 28.75 13.36
CA VAL A 5 -23.78 27.96 12.44
C VAL A 5 -23.44 26.63 13.13
N PRO A 6 -23.75 25.47 12.54
CA PRO A 6 -23.43 24.17 13.11
C PRO A 6 -21.96 24.07 13.51
N LYS A 7 -21.66 23.39 14.65
CA LYS A 7 -20.28 23.26 15.19
C LYS A 7 -19.23 22.83 14.17
N LEU A 8 -19.60 21.93 13.26
CA LEU A 8 -18.74 21.46 12.17
C LEU A 8 -18.41 22.56 11.15
N SER A 9 -19.42 23.35 10.77
CA SER A 9 -19.23 24.46 9.83
C SER A 9 -18.38 25.58 10.43
N ARG A 10 -18.47 25.79 11.75
CA ARG A 10 -17.64 26.76 12.47
C ARG A 10 -16.17 26.33 12.48
N LYS A 11 -15.89 25.05 12.78
CA LYS A 11 -14.54 24.51 12.70
C LYS A 11 -13.90 24.63 11.32
N ARG A 12 -14.68 24.42 10.24
CA ARG A 12 -14.19 24.61 8.87
C ARG A 12 -13.84 26.06 8.54
N LEU A 13 -14.67 26.99 9.00
CA LEU A 13 -14.38 28.43 8.85
C LEU A 13 -13.10 28.81 9.60
N ASP A 14 -12.93 28.32 10.83
CA ASP A 14 -11.73 28.57 11.64
C ASP A 14 -10.47 28.02 10.97
N SER A 15 -10.56 26.86 10.32
CA SER A 15 -9.46 26.26 9.53
C SER A 15 -9.08 27.12 8.34
N ILE A 16 -10.06 27.66 7.60
CA ILE A 16 -9.80 28.52 6.44
C ILE A 16 -9.14 29.85 6.90
N ILE A 17 -9.57 30.40 8.04
CA ILE A 17 -8.98 31.63 8.59
C ILE A 17 -7.55 31.37 9.07
N LYS A 18 -7.31 30.23 9.72
CA LYS A 18 -5.99 29.85 10.27
C LYS A 18 -4.95 29.59 9.19
N TYR A 19 -5.35 29.11 8.03
CA TYR A 19 -4.48 28.73 6.90
C TYR A 19 -4.79 29.57 5.65
N SER A 20 -4.76 30.88 5.78
CA SER A 20 -5.11 31.82 4.68
C SER A 20 -3.93 32.20 3.78
N ASN A 21 -2.71 31.68 4.02
CA ASN A 21 -1.53 32.03 3.23
C ASN A 21 -1.44 31.22 1.92
N LEU A 22 -0.77 31.80 0.93
CA LEU A 22 -0.53 31.14 -0.35
C LEU A 22 0.36 29.90 -0.15
N GLY A 23 -0.20 28.70 -0.34
CA GLY A 23 0.48 27.42 -0.11
C GLY A 23 -0.12 26.57 1.01
N ASP A 24 -0.99 27.13 1.86
CA ASP A 24 -1.62 26.44 3.00
C ASP A 24 -2.79 25.52 2.59
N GLY A 25 -3.13 25.44 1.29
CA GLY A 25 -4.23 24.61 0.79
C GLY A 25 -4.14 23.13 1.23
N PHE A 26 -2.91 22.61 1.43
CA PHE A 26 -2.70 21.28 1.97
C PHE A 26 -3.13 21.19 3.45
N MET A 27 -2.84 22.20 4.25
CA MET A 27 -3.21 22.26 5.66
C MET A 27 -4.73 22.39 5.84
N ILE A 28 -5.39 23.17 4.96
CA ILE A 28 -6.85 23.28 4.93
C ILE A 28 -7.49 21.93 4.59
N ALA A 29 -6.99 21.25 3.54
CA ALA A 29 -7.48 19.94 3.14
C ALA A 29 -7.26 18.88 4.24
N GLN A 30 -6.14 18.95 4.96
CA GLN A 30 -5.82 18.09 6.07
C GLN A 30 -6.77 18.29 7.26
N GLU A 31 -7.05 19.54 7.61
CA GLU A 31 -7.95 19.89 8.72
C GLU A 31 -9.42 19.61 8.37
N ASP A 32 -9.85 19.79 7.11
CA ASP A 32 -11.19 19.38 6.64
C ASP A 32 -11.37 17.85 6.72
N LEU A 33 -10.32 17.08 6.46
CA LEU A 33 -10.29 15.63 6.61
C LEU A 33 -10.42 15.20 8.09
N GLU A 34 -9.80 15.93 9.01
CA GLU A 34 -9.96 15.73 10.46
C GLU A 34 -11.36 16.10 10.96
N ILE A 35 -11.91 17.20 10.44
CA ILE A 35 -13.24 17.69 10.84
C ILE A 35 -14.34 16.73 10.36
N ARG A 36 -14.21 16.13 9.17
CA ARG A 36 -15.14 15.13 8.62
C ARG A 36 -15.01 13.77 9.28
N GLY A 37 -13.84 13.47 9.86
CA GLY A 37 -13.49 12.14 10.29
C GLY A 37 -13.14 11.23 9.10
N ALA A 38 -12.10 10.42 9.23
CA ALA A 38 -11.69 9.50 8.17
C ALA A 38 -12.79 8.47 7.78
N GLY A 39 -13.76 8.21 8.66
CA GLY A 39 -14.87 7.30 8.43
C GLY A 39 -15.94 7.82 7.44
N GLU A 40 -16.14 9.13 7.36
CA GLU A 40 -17.18 9.70 6.47
C GLU A 40 -16.74 9.74 5.00
N ILE A 41 -15.43 9.85 4.75
CA ILE A 41 -14.86 9.80 3.39
C ILE A 41 -14.74 8.37 2.89
N LEU A 42 -14.62 7.40 3.81
CA LEU A 42 -14.45 5.97 3.49
C LEU A 42 -15.76 5.17 3.58
N GLY A 43 -16.88 5.82 3.84
CA GLY A 43 -18.24 5.23 3.79
C GLY A 43 -18.37 3.95 4.59
N ASP A 44 -18.86 4.03 5.83
CA ASP A 44 -19.12 2.93 6.78
C ASP A 44 -20.05 1.79 6.28
N LYS A 45 -20.34 1.71 4.99
CA LYS A 45 -21.34 0.78 4.42
C LYS A 45 -20.88 -0.11 3.27
N GLN A 46 -19.57 -0.21 2.98
CA GLN A 46 -19.10 -1.17 1.97
C GLN A 46 -18.02 -2.10 2.55
N SER A 47 -18.47 -3.32 2.83
CA SER A 47 -17.71 -4.45 3.32
C SER A 47 -16.41 -4.74 2.55
N GLY A 48 -15.27 -4.81 3.26
CA GLY A 48 -14.09 -5.62 2.96
C GLY A 48 -13.25 -5.34 1.71
N HIS A 49 -13.84 -4.86 0.60
CA HIS A 49 -13.14 -4.58 -0.66
C HIS A 49 -12.73 -3.12 -0.81
N VAL A 50 -13.41 -2.21 -0.13
CA VAL A 50 -13.21 -0.76 -0.26
C VAL A 50 -12.00 -0.29 0.53
N ASP A 51 -11.65 -0.95 1.64
CA ASP A 51 -10.50 -0.57 2.47
C ASP A 51 -9.17 -0.68 1.72
N ASN A 52 -9.04 -1.67 0.82
CA ASN A 52 -7.83 -1.83 0.01
C ASN A 52 -7.77 -0.88 -1.19
N ILE A 53 -8.91 -0.61 -1.83
CA ILE A 53 -9.01 0.29 -2.99
C ILE A 53 -8.97 1.75 -2.54
N GLY A 54 -9.62 2.09 -1.43
CA GLY A 54 -9.62 3.43 -0.87
C GLY A 54 -8.24 3.91 -0.46
N MET A 55 -7.42 3.04 0.14
CA MET A 55 -6.05 3.39 0.53
C MET A 55 -5.13 3.54 -0.69
N SER A 56 -5.23 2.68 -1.70
CA SER A 56 -4.44 2.79 -2.92
C SER A 56 -4.82 4.03 -3.73
N LEU A 57 -6.12 4.34 -3.81
CA LEU A 57 -6.63 5.55 -4.47
C LEU A 57 -6.20 6.81 -3.71
N TYR A 58 -6.31 6.83 -2.38
CA TYR A 58 -5.87 7.95 -1.56
C TYR A 58 -4.36 8.18 -1.68
N LEU A 59 -3.55 7.14 -1.65
CA LEU A 59 -2.10 7.23 -1.86
C LEU A 59 -1.77 7.65 -3.29
N SER A 60 -2.55 7.24 -4.31
CA SER A 60 -2.35 7.70 -5.68
C SER A 60 -2.72 9.18 -5.85
N MET A 61 -3.82 9.65 -5.26
CA MET A 61 -4.21 11.07 -5.28
C MET A 61 -3.22 11.95 -4.51
N LEU A 62 -2.72 11.48 -3.35
CA LEU A 62 -1.67 12.17 -2.61
C LEU A 62 -0.38 12.25 -3.41
N LYS A 63 -0.05 11.19 -4.13
CA LYS A 63 1.10 11.10 -5.01
C LYS A 63 0.96 12.04 -6.20
N GLU A 64 -0.20 12.08 -6.84
CA GLU A 64 -0.51 12.99 -7.95
C GLU A 64 -0.45 14.46 -7.51
N ALA A 65 -0.94 14.80 -6.32
CA ALA A 65 -0.81 16.14 -5.74
C ALA A 65 0.64 16.53 -5.41
N ILE A 66 1.51 15.59 -5.08
CA ILE A 66 2.93 15.80 -4.83
C ILE A 66 3.72 15.88 -6.14
N GLU A 67 3.38 15.04 -7.13
CA GLU A 67 4.06 14.95 -8.43
C GLU A 67 3.70 16.14 -9.35
N SER A 68 2.51 16.71 -9.24
CA SER A 68 2.13 17.93 -9.96
C SER A 68 3.01 19.16 -9.60
N ARG A 69 3.74 19.09 -8.49
CA ARG A 69 4.73 20.10 -8.07
C ARG A 69 6.16 19.78 -8.47
N LYS A 70 6.45 18.58 -8.93
CA LYS A 70 7.79 18.18 -9.41
C LYS A 70 7.67 17.65 -10.83
N LYS A 71 7.91 18.49 -11.82
CA LYS A 71 8.23 18.07 -13.19
C LYS A 71 9.55 17.28 -13.18
N ILE A 72 9.48 15.99 -12.88
CA ILE A 72 10.53 15.04 -13.19
C ILE A 72 9.81 13.77 -13.67
N SER A 73 9.76 13.63 -14.98
CA SER A 73 9.37 12.40 -15.67
C SER A 73 10.46 11.34 -15.45
N VAL A 74 10.30 10.53 -14.46
CA VAL A 74 10.93 9.22 -14.41
C VAL A 74 9.79 8.22 -14.41
N ASP A 75 9.76 7.31 -15.39
CA ASP A 75 8.84 6.18 -15.43
C ASP A 75 9.00 5.34 -14.16
N LYS A 76 8.34 5.78 -13.08
CA LYS A 76 8.32 5.03 -11.82
C LYS A 76 7.33 3.89 -11.99
N ILE A 77 7.86 2.69 -12.18
CA ILE A 77 7.07 1.46 -12.08
C ILE A 77 6.42 1.45 -10.69
N ASN A 78 5.08 1.51 -10.66
CA ASN A 78 4.33 1.34 -9.42
C ASN A 78 4.30 -0.14 -9.08
N TYR A 79 5.11 -0.54 -8.11
CA TYR A 79 5.12 -1.90 -7.60
C TYR A 79 3.91 -2.12 -6.70
N GLU A 80 3.10 -3.14 -6.95
CA GLU A 80 1.89 -3.44 -6.17
C GLU A 80 1.99 -4.83 -5.54
N ILE A 81 1.81 -4.92 -4.22
CA ILE A 81 1.73 -6.18 -3.47
C ILE A 81 0.36 -6.26 -2.79
N ASN A 82 -0.45 -7.26 -3.12
CA ASN A 82 -1.78 -7.44 -2.57
C ASN A 82 -2.09 -8.91 -2.26
N PHE A 83 -2.31 -9.23 -1.00
CA PHE A 83 -2.71 -10.57 -0.54
C PHE A 83 -4.20 -10.66 -0.18
N TYR A 84 -5.00 -9.63 -0.50
CA TYR A 84 -6.43 -9.53 -0.19
C TYR A 84 -6.75 -9.73 1.31
N ASP A 85 -5.78 -9.44 2.17
CA ASP A 85 -5.92 -9.36 3.62
C ASP A 85 -5.72 -7.92 4.12
N PRO A 86 -6.28 -7.56 5.27
CA PRO A 86 -6.14 -6.21 5.82
C PRO A 86 -4.67 -5.82 5.99
N ALA A 87 -4.24 -4.72 5.34
CA ALA A 87 -2.88 -4.21 5.37
C ALA A 87 -2.89 -2.69 5.57
N TYR A 88 -3.20 -2.25 6.79
CA TYR A 88 -3.37 -0.85 7.15
C TYR A 88 -3.00 -0.59 8.62
N ILE A 89 -2.85 0.69 8.98
CA ILE A 89 -2.64 1.12 10.37
C ILE A 89 -4.00 1.43 10.98
N ASN A 90 -4.43 0.60 11.95
CA ASN A 90 -5.72 0.73 12.61
C ASN A 90 -5.76 2.02 13.46
N GLU A 91 -6.92 2.70 13.47
CA GLU A 91 -7.14 3.91 14.26
C GLU A 91 -7.07 3.68 15.78
N ASN A 92 -7.49 2.48 16.24
CA ASN A 92 -7.34 2.10 17.64
C ASN A 92 -5.87 1.92 18.05
N TYR A 93 -4.99 1.61 17.09
CA TYR A 93 -3.56 1.46 17.33
C TYR A 93 -2.83 2.81 17.27
N LEU A 94 -3.19 3.65 16.31
CA LEU A 94 -2.66 5.00 16.14
C LEU A 94 -3.81 5.96 15.84
N PRO A 95 -4.41 6.59 16.88
CA PRO A 95 -5.62 7.40 16.74
C PRO A 95 -5.46 8.61 15.82
N SER A 96 -4.29 9.26 15.82
CA SER A 96 -4.06 10.46 15.02
C SER A 96 -3.98 10.16 13.52
N PRO A 97 -4.91 10.66 12.66
CA PRO A 97 -4.85 10.51 11.22
C PRO A 97 -3.56 11.08 10.61
N ILE A 98 -3.08 12.20 11.16
CA ILE A 98 -1.84 12.86 10.73
C ILE A 98 -0.63 11.96 10.96
N GLU A 99 -0.55 11.32 12.13
CA GLU A 99 0.55 10.40 12.42
C GLU A 99 0.49 9.15 11.55
N ARG A 100 -0.72 8.59 11.31
CA ARG A 100 -0.89 7.48 10.34
C ARG A 100 -0.38 7.87 8.96
N LEU A 101 -0.77 9.05 8.47
CA LEU A 101 -0.33 9.55 7.17
C LEU A 101 1.20 9.72 7.10
N LYS A 102 1.83 10.25 8.15
CA LYS A 102 3.29 10.36 8.23
C LYS A 102 3.97 8.99 8.15
N ILE A 103 3.41 7.96 8.79
CA ILE A 103 3.96 6.61 8.74
C ILE A 103 3.76 6.01 7.34
N TYR A 104 2.59 6.14 6.71
CA TYR A 104 2.37 5.69 5.34
C TYR A 104 3.36 6.34 4.37
N LYS A 105 3.57 7.66 4.49
CA LYS A 105 4.55 8.38 3.68
C LYS A 105 5.95 7.81 3.88
N LYS A 106 6.38 7.62 5.14
CA LYS A 106 7.68 7.03 5.45
C LYS A 106 7.82 5.62 4.85
N ILE A 107 6.82 4.74 5.02
CA ILE A 107 6.82 3.40 4.43
C ILE A 107 6.98 3.48 2.91
N ASN A 108 6.28 4.40 2.25
CA ASN A 108 6.38 4.54 0.79
C ASN A 108 7.77 4.99 0.33
N GLU A 109 8.40 5.91 1.05
CA GLU A 109 9.72 6.47 0.74
C GLU A 109 10.89 5.53 1.04
N ILE A 110 10.68 4.50 1.88
CA ILE A 110 11.74 3.53 2.24
C ILE A 110 12.15 2.71 1.02
N ASN A 111 13.47 2.62 0.80
CA ASN A 111 14.10 1.86 -0.27
C ASN A 111 15.11 0.82 0.25
N SER A 112 15.23 0.63 1.58
CA SER A 112 16.12 -0.37 2.18
C SER A 112 15.40 -1.20 3.24
N PHE A 113 15.85 -2.46 3.41
CA PHE A 113 15.33 -3.35 4.46
C PHE A 113 15.66 -2.85 5.87
N ASP A 114 16.83 -2.24 6.05
CA ASP A 114 17.28 -1.75 7.36
C ASP A 114 16.42 -0.57 7.83
N ASP A 115 16.07 0.35 6.93
CA ASP A 115 15.20 1.47 7.26
C ASP A 115 13.77 1.01 7.58
N LEU A 116 13.29 -0.04 6.88
CA LEU A 116 12.00 -0.63 7.18
C LEU A 116 11.99 -1.30 8.56
N LYS A 117 13.06 -2.00 8.94
CA LYS A 117 13.22 -2.58 10.27
C LYS A 117 13.28 -1.51 11.36
N LYS A 118 14.07 -0.42 11.15
CA LYS A 118 14.14 0.71 12.06
C LYS A 118 12.77 1.37 12.26
N LEU A 119 12.03 1.60 11.17
CA LEU A 119 10.69 2.15 11.25
C LEU A 119 9.75 1.23 12.05
N SER A 120 9.79 -0.08 11.79
CA SER A 120 8.97 -1.07 12.51
C SER A 120 9.28 -1.09 14.01
N SER A 121 10.57 -1.06 14.40
CA SER A 121 10.99 -0.94 15.80
C SER A 121 10.48 0.35 16.43
N ASN A 122 10.65 1.48 15.78
CA ASN A 122 10.17 2.77 16.28
C ASN A 122 8.65 2.82 16.50
N ILE A 123 7.88 2.20 15.59
CA ILE A 123 6.43 2.11 15.75
C ILE A 123 6.09 1.24 16.95
N LYS A 124 6.76 0.08 17.10
CA LYS A 124 6.57 -0.83 18.23
C LYS A 124 6.92 -0.17 19.56
N ASP A 125 8.02 0.56 19.65
CA ASP A 125 8.50 1.22 20.87
C ASP A 125 7.56 2.35 21.31
N ARG A 126 6.97 3.08 20.34
CA ARG A 126 6.05 4.20 20.63
C ARG A 126 4.61 3.78 20.90
N CYS A 127 4.13 2.79 20.18
CA CYS A 127 2.71 2.42 20.14
C CYS A 127 2.44 1.02 20.72
N GLY A 128 3.47 0.30 21.15
CA GLY A 128 3.34 -1.06 21.67
C GLY A 128 3.24 -2.13 20.58
N LYS A 129 2.60 -3.27 20.91
CA LYS A 129 2.52 -4.44 20.04
C LYS A 129 1.81 -4.10 18.72
N ILE A 130 2.51 -4.31 17.61
CA ILE A 130 2.01 -4.01 16.26
C ILE A 130 0.84 -4.95 15.90
N PRO A 131 -0.33 -4.43 15.49
CA PRO A 131 -1.46 -5.24 15.03
C PRO A 131 -1.17 -6.01 13.74
N LYS A 132 -1.90 -7.12 13.51
CA LYS A 132 -1.73 -7.97 12.32
C LYS A 132 -1.88 -7.18 11.00
N SER A 133 -2.84 -6.28 10.89
CA SER A 133 -3.02 -5.45 9.69
C SER A 133 -1.80 -4.56 9.39
N THR A 134 -1.18 -4.00 10.42
CA THR A 134 0.03 -3.18 10.27
C THR A 134 1.26 -4.05 9.97
N ILE A 135 1.35 -5.27 10.54
CA ILE A 135 2.38 -6.25 10.16
C ILE A 135 2.24 -6.62 8.68
N ASN A 136 1.02 -6.85 8.20
CA ASN A 136 0.75 -7.14 6.79
C ASN A 136 1.22 -5.99 5.87
N LEU A 137 0.96 -4.75 6.27
CA LEU A 137 1.43 -3.57 5.53
C LEU A 137 2.97 -3.53 5.43
N ILE A 138 3.67 -3.80 6.55
CA ILE A 138 5.15 -3.86 6.59
C ILE A 138 5.66 -5.01 5.71
N ASN A 139 5.02 -6.18 5.78
CA ASN A 139 5.39 -7.35 4.96
C ASN A 139 5.16 -7.09 3.46
N ASN A 140 4.10 -6.38 3.08
CA ASN A 140 3.87 -5.96 1.70
C ASN A 140 4.99 -5.05 1.21
N LYS A 141 5.43 -4.10 2.04
CA LYS A 141 6.58 -3.24 1.69
C LYS A 141 7.88 -4.04 1.61
N MET A 142 8.08 -5.03 2.47
CA MET A 142 9.25 -5.90 2.41
C MET A 142 9.31 -6.68 1.09
N MET A 143 8.18 -7.26 0.63
CA MET A 143 8.11 -7.91 -0.68
C MET A 143 8.32 -6.93 -1.83
N ASN A 144 7.76 -5.73 -1.71
CA ASN A 144 7.97 -4.67 -2.70
C ASN A 144 9.46 -4.34 -2.88
N LEU A 145 10.22 -4.24 -1.78
CA LEU A 145 11.67 -4.02 -1.82
C LEU A 145 12.41 -5.19 -2.49
N ARG A 146 11.93 -6.43 -2.34
CA ARG A 146 12.54 -7.61 -2.98
C ARG A 146 12.40 -7.58 -4.49
N ILE A 147 11.26 -7.17 -5.00
CA ILE A 147 11.01 -7.15 -6.45
C ILE A 147 11.50 -5.87 -7.14
N LEU A 148 12.00 -4.91 -6.39
CA LEU A 148 12.48 -3.64 -6.92
C LEU A 148 13.61 -3.87 -7.95
N GLY A 149 13.44 -3.38 -9.17
CA GLY A 149 14.42 -3.50 -10.25
C GLY A 149 14.56 -4.91 -10.86
N THR A 150 13.67 -5.85 -10.53
CA THR A 150 13.68 -7.20 -11.11
C THR A 150 12.91 -7.31 -12.44
N GLY A 151 11.97 -6.40 -12.66
CA GLY A 151 11.01 -6.46 -13.77
C GLY A 151 9.67 -7.08 -13.38
N ILE A 152 9.50 -7.55 -12.14
CA ILE A 152 8.19 -7.94 -11.59
C ILE A 152 7.48 -6.65 -11.15
N LYS A 153 6.31 -6.36 -11.70
CA LYS A 153 5.53 -5.14 -11.43
C LYS A 153 4.57 -5.32 -10.26
N SER A 154 3.89 -6.45 -10.18
CA SER A 154 2.94 -6.71 -9.10
C SER A 154 2.89 -8.17 -8.69
N ILE A 155 2.50 -8.40 -7.42
CA ILE A 155 2.18 -9.71 -6.86
C ILE A 155 0.81 -9.62 -6.22
N LYS A 156 -0.17 -10.36 -6.76
CA LYS A 156 -1.55 -10.42 -6.25
C LYS A 156 -1.88 -11.86 -5.88
N SER A 157 -2.21 -12.10 -4.61
CA SER A 157 -2.44 -13.45 -4.07
C SER A 157 -3.79 -13.56 -3.40
N ASN A 158 -4.65 -14.42 -3.91
CA ASN A 158 -5.91 -14.83 -3.28
C ASN A 158 -5.80 -16.27 -2.75
N GLU A 159 -6.91 -16.85 -2.33
CA GLU A 159 -6.97 -18.19 -1.73
C GLU A 159 -6.55 -19.32 -2.69
N THR A 160 -6.70 -19.12 -3.99
CA THR A 160 -6.48 -20.17 -5.01
C THR A 160 -5.23 -19.97 -5.86
N LYS A 161 -4.71 -18.76 -5.94
CA LYS A 161 -3.56 -18.45 -6.80
C LYS A 161 -2.84 -17.18 -6.41
N THR A 162 -1.58 -17.11 -6.81
CA THR A 162 -0.78 -15.88 -6.81
C THR A 162 -0.41 -15.52 -8.25
N THR A 163 -0.66 -14.28 -8.64
CA THR A 163 -0.36 -13.76 -9.97
C THR A 163 0.77 -12.75 -9.88
N PHE A 164 1.83 -12.97 -10.64
CA PHE A 164 2.94 -12.04 -10.85
C PHE A 164 2.72 -11.34 -12.19
N GLU A 165 2.66 -10.04 -12.20
CA GLU A 165 2.62 -9.22 -13.42
C GLU A 165 4.04 -8.80 -13.78
N LEU A 166 4.48 -9.14 -15.00
CA LEU A 166 5.84 -8.94 -15.45
C LEU A 166 5.89 -7.75 -16.41
N THR A 167 7.01 -7.05 -16.45
CA THR A 167 7.27 -5.96 -17.40
C THR A 167 8.22 -6.42 -18.51
N ASP A 168 8.30 -5.66 -19.58
CA ASP A 168 9.25 -5.89 -20.67
C ASP A 168 10.72 -5.72 -20.20
N LYS A 169 10.94 -5.17 -18.99
CA LYS A 169 12.26 -5.02 -18.36
C LYS A 169 12.60 -6.20 -17.43
N LEU A 170 11.86 -7.31 -17.51
CA LEU A 170 12.17 -8.50 -16.71
C LEU A 170 13.56 -9.02 -17.09
N LYS A 171 14.38 -9.33 -16.08
CA LYS A 171 15.71 -9.90 -16.32
C LYS A 171 15.58 -11.29 -16.94
N ASP A 172 16.38 -11.58 -17.98
CA ASP A 172 16.35 -12.86 -18.69
C ASP A 172 16.59 -14.05 -17.75
N SER A 173 17.45 -13.89 -16.75
CA SER A 173 17.70 -14.93 -15.74
C SER A 173 16.44 -15.31 -14.97
N ILE A 174 15.60 -14.33 -14.63
CA ILE A 174 14.34 -14.52 -13.91
C ILE A 174 13.29 -15.09 -14.85
N LEU A 175 13.21 -14.57 -16.09
CA LEU A 175 12.29 -15.09 -17.11
C LEU A 175 12.54 -16.58 -17.37
N ASN A 176 13.80 -16.99 -17.56
CA ASN A 176 14.16 -18.39 -17.76
C ASN A 176 13.76 -19.27 -16.57
N LYS A 177 13.90 -18.79 -15.34
CA LYS A 177 13.43 -19.52 -14.15
C LYS A 177 11.91 -19.70 -14.16
N PHE A 178 11.14 -18.67 -14.49
CA PHE A 178 9.69 -18.77 -14.65
C PHE A 178 9.28 -19.78 -15.72
N ILE A 179 9.94 -19.74 -16.89
CA ILE A 179 9.69 -20.68 -17.99
C ILE A 179 9.97 -22.11 -17.55
N ASN A 180 11.12 -22.35 -16.92
CA ASN A 180 11.51 -23.68 -16.44
C ASN A 180 10.52 -24.22 -15.39
N MET A 181 10.09 -23.38 -14.43
CA MET A 181 9.09 -23.79 -13.43
C MET A 181 7.76 -24.18 -14.07
N ALA A 182 7.28 -23.39 -15.04
CA ALA A 182 6.05 -23.69 -15.77
C ALA A 182 6.17 -24.96 -16.65
N ALA A 183 7.33 -25.20 -17.24
CA ALA A 183 7.59 -26.40 -18.05
C ALA A 183 7.68 -27.69 -17.19
N LEU A 184 8.26 -27.59 -15.98
CA LEU A 184 8.43 -28.74 -15.08
C LEU A 184 7.14 -29.12 -14.32
N ASN A 185 6.30 -28.14 -13.98
CA ASN A 185 5.09 -28.31 -13.18
C ASN A 185 3.94 -27.43 -13.65
N ASN A 186 3.35 -27.73 -14.81
CA ASN A 186 2.27 -26.97 -15.43
C ASN A 186 0.96 -26.98 -14.60
N ASP A 187 0.78 -27.96 -13.72
CA ASP A 187 -0.36 -28.00 -12.80
C ASP A 187 -0.29 -26.93 -11.74
N ILE A 188 0.93 -26.55 -11.35
CA ILE A 188 1.22 -25.58 -10.29
C ILE A 188 1.52 -24.20 -10.87
N TYR A 189 2.25 -24.14 -11.97
CA TYR A 189 2.72 -22.90 -12.57
C TYR A 189 2.21 -22.72 -14.00
N GLU A 190 1.84 -21.49 -14.33
CA GLU A 190 1.34 -21.13 -15.65
C GLU A 190 1.91 -19.78 -16.09
N ILE A 191 2.31 -19.68 -17.36
CA ILE A 191 2.66 -18.40 -17.99
C ILE A 191 1.62 -18.12 -19.07
N ASN A 192 1.04 -16.93 -19.06
CA ASN A 192 0.10 -16.52 -20.10
C ASN A 192 0.70 -15.43 -21.00
N SER A 193 0.06 -15.23 -22.18
CA SER A 193 0.45 -14.27 -23.21
C SER A 193 0.41 -12.80 -22.73
N ASN A 194 -0.17 -12.52 -21.57
CA ASN A 194 -0.31 -11.15 -21.03
C ASN A 194 0.80 -10.82 -20.03
N ASN A 195 1.99 -11.39 -20.16
CA ASN A 195 3.12 -11.19 -19.25
C ASN A 195 2.79 -11.48 -17.80
N LYS A 196 2.00 -12.53 -17.54
CA LYS A 196 1.65 -12.95 -16.19
C LYS A 196 2.15 -14.36 -15.93
N PHE A 197 2.83 -14.52 -14.78
CA PHE A 197 3.12 -15.81 -14.21
C PHE A 197 2.13 -16.10 -13.08
N ILE A 198 1.51 -17.26 -13.09
CA ILE A 198 0.49 -17.69 -12.14
C ILE A 198 1.04 -18.88 -11.36
N TYR A 199 1.08 -18.76 -10.06
CA TYR A 199 1.33 -19.83 -9.10
C TYR A 199 0.00 -20.26 -8.50
N LYS A 200 -0.46 -21.47 -8.85
CA LYS A 200 -1.69 -22.08 -8.36
C LYS A 200 -1.43 -22.68 -6.99
N LEU A 201 -2.04 -22.14 -5.96
CA LEU A 201 -1.87 -22.58 -4.57
C LEU A 201 -3.21 -22.40 -3.85
N ASP A 202 -3.88 -23.50 -3.55
CA ASP A 202 -5.10 -23.50 -2.73
C ASP A 202 -4.72 -23.41 -1.25
N GLU A 203 -4.74 -22.20 -0.70
CA GLU A 203 -4.37 -21.92 0.67
C GLU A 203 -5.17 -20.72 1.20
N LYS A 204 -5.97 -20.94 2.23
CA LYS A 204 -6.81 -19.90 2.85
C LYS A 204 -6.02 -19.01 3.80
N ASP A 205 -5.00 -19.51 4.47
CA ASP A 205 -4.21 -18.71 5.40
C ASP A 205 -3.24 -17.79 4.65
N SER A 206 -3.46 -16.49 4.77
CA SER A 206 -2.65 -15.47 4.12
C SER A 206 -1.19 -15.46 4.57
N ASN A 207 -0.88 -15.91 5.80
CA ASN A 207 0.51 -15.98 6.27
C ASN A 207 1.24 -17.14 5.60
N ILE A 208 0.55 -18.28 5.40
CA ILE A 208 1.11 -19.44 4.68
C ILE A 208 1.30 -19.04 3.20
N ARG A 209 0.33 -18.39 2.57
CA ARG A 209 0.48 -17.86 1.21
C ARG A 209 1.70 -16.92 1.09
N ARG A 210 1.86 -15.98 2.02
CA ARG A 210 3.02 -15.07 2.04
C ARG A 210 4.34 -15.83 2.17
N LYS A 211 4.38 -16.85 3.04
CA LYS A 211 5.56 -17.70 3.20
C LYS A 211 5.90 -18.41 1.89
N ASN A 212 4.92 -19.04 1.24
CA ASN A 212 5.12 -19.75 -0.02
C ASN A 212 5.56 -18.83 -1.15
N VAL A 213 4.98 -17.63 -1.24
CA VAL A 213 5.41 -16.62 -2.21
C VAL A 213 6.83 -16.12 -1.92
N ASN A 214 7.22 -15.98 -0.63
CA ASN A 214 8.60 -15.62 -0.29
C ASN A 214 9.59 -16.72 -0.67
N LEU A 215 9.27 -18.00 -0.43
CA LEU A 215 10.11 -19.12 -0.86
C LEU A 215 10.26 -19.14 -2.39
N LEU A 216 9.15 -18.93 -3.13
CA LEU A 216 9.22 -18.83 -4.58
C LEU A 216 10.10 -17.64 -5.03
N LEU A 217 10.03 -16.49 -4.35
CA LEU A 217 10.91 -15.37 -4.64
C LEU A 217 12.37 -15.66 -4.29
N ASP A 218 12.67 -16.51 -3.27
CA ASP A 218 14.03 -16.93 -2.97
C ASP A 218 14.63 -17.78 -4.11
N GLU A 219 13.79 -18.59 -4.77
CA GLU A 219 14.22 -19.38 -5.94
C GLU A 219 14.39 -18.51 -7.20
N LEU A 220 13.56 -17.48 -7.36
CA LEU A 220 13.53 -16.63 -8.55
C LEU A 220 14.65 -15.57 -8.56
N LEU A 221 14.95 -14.97 -7.43
CA LEU A 221 15.85 -13.81 -7.30
C LEU A 221 17.24 -14.23 -6.88
#